data_e8c64462037f6bc36684010be4a0d39a
#
_entry.id   e8c64462037f6bc36684010be4a0d39a
#
_cell.length_a   1.000
_cell.length_b   1.000
_cell.length_c   1.000
_cell.angle_alpha   90.00
_cell.angle_beta   90.00
_cell.angle_gamma   90.00
#
_symmetry.space_group_name_H-M   'P 1'
#
loop_
_entity.id
_entity.type
_entity.pdbx_description
1 polymer ?
#
loop_
_entity_poly.entity_id
_entity_poly.type
_entity_poly.pdbx_seq_one_letter_code
_entity_poly.pdbx_strand_id
1 'polypeptide(L)'
;MKNKRIKKEERGITLIELTITIAVLLILASVTTQLGLGKTMELKRYNAVKSDIIELTEAVQTYYMEKGELPLEDAETQVEFTPPEDNKNPNDSGEYYEIDISLLESVNIQNKRNTYLVDKQSLTVYCQEGVEYQGKTYYTILDNNEITDYYNQVDLPIISIVTFESDNSINKYWATEGDTVTLKLFTNYEVNPTVMINGTNVKINWSEDRRIGTATYKVEEIKASDTKLEFSISNYTTNGKAGETINKPTFSDGITLKMNTWEIMKVSLNTEATGNGTINGGTPNTNNPIIPRGYIPINAGSTTWGNGTSSPAQSSVDNGLVIKDRKGNEWVWIPVEESVLSSMYVTSNDGIALSGDVSVTTKMYTNSVTIGRTGNTVTLSRSKPNTTGWREPDLVTDYDKDESYYKTILGYDSPKAMAKAFTTDYANMIASIQKYGGFYIGRYELSIEGVQKGKTTLTDTNWYDLYKKCTTLNASDKVESKMIWGIQWDLACDFISKKGEQKSITNSNTWGNYADSTGKAAVMNGTTKMYGNKQVTGFSEYWKANNIYDLAGNCWEWTQGADNTGYRVGRGGRCGRNGSGYPASDRVNGSANNGGDSTCSRPTLIIK
;
A
#
# COMPACT_ATOMS: atom_id res chain seq x y z
N MET A 1 -23.82 19.12 35.46
CA MET A 1 -23.52 17.77 34.99
C MET A 1 -24.09 17.61 33.57
N LYS A 2 -23.24 17.70 32.54
CA LYS A 2 -23.63 17.47 31.14
C LYS A 2 -22.97 16.19 30.68
N ASN A 3 -23.76 15.14 30.43
CA ASN A 3 -23.32 13.88 29.86
C ASN A 3 -22.81 14.08 28.43
N LYS A 4 -21.51 13.94 28.22
CA LYS A 4 -20.94 13.76 26.88
C LYS A 4 -21.21 12.31 26.42
N ARG A 5 -22.14 12.13 25.51
CA ARG A 5 -22.29 10.89 24.73
C ARG A 5 -21.09 10.79 23.78
N ILE A 6 -20.26 9.79 24.01
CA ILE A 6 -19.24 9.36 23.06
C ILE A 6 -20.00 8.68 21.91
N LYS A 7 -19.98 9.26 20.72
CA LYS A 7 -20.40 8.57 19.48
C LYS A 7 -19.37 7.50 19.18
N LYS A 8 -19.76 6.24 19.33
CA LYS A 8 -19.01 5.08 18.84
C LYS A 8 -19.17 5.07 17.31
N GLU A 9 -18.06 5.16 16.58
CA GLU A 9 -18.08 4.95 15.14
C GLU A 9 -18.49 3.50 14.85
N GLU A 10 -19.54 3.33 14.09
CA GLU A 10 -19.96 2.04 13.56
C GLU A 10 -19.02 1.67 12.41
N ARG A 11 -18.04 0.84 12.68
CA ARG A 11 -17.36 0.08 11.63
C ARG A 11 -18.37 -0.91 11.09
N GLY A 12 -18.66 -0.83 9.79
CA GLY A 12 -19.46 -1.86 9.12
C GLY A 12 -18.78 -3.21 9.30
N ILE A 13 -19.43 -4.13 9.99
CA ILE A 13 -18.98 -5.51 10.14
C ILE A 13 -19.05 -6.13 8.74
N THR A 14 -17.95 -6.72 8.26
CA THR A 14 -17.98 -7.47 7.00
C THR A 14 -18.92 -8.67 7.15
N LEU A 15 -19.50 -9.13 6.05
CA LEU A 15 -20.39 -10.31 6.08
C LEU A 15 -19.68 -11.52 6.70
N ILE A 16 -18.38 -11.63 6.49
CA ILE A 16 -17.50 -12.65 7.08
C ILE A 16 -17.46 -12.50 8.61
N GLU A 17 -17.18 -11.30 9.12
CA GLU A 17 -17.19 -11.06 10.58
C GLU A 17 -18.56 -11.35 11.20
N LEU A 18 -19.64 -11.05 10.47
CA LEU A 18 -21.00 -11.35 10.92
C LEU A 18 -21.27 -12.86 10.89
N THR A 19 -20.86 -13.58 9.85
CA THR A 19 -21.03 -15.04 9.73
C THR A 19 -20.22 -15.78 10.78
N ILE A 20 -18.96 -15.39 10.98
CA ILE A 20 -18.10 -15.92 12.05
C ILE A 20 -18.72 -15.62 13.43
N THR A 21 -19.18 -14.39 13.64
CA THR A 21 -19.79 -13.99 14.92
C THR A 21 -21.07 -14.76 15.19
N ILE A 22 -21.91 -14.99 14.19
CA ILE A 22 -23.14 -15.77 14.32
C ILE A 22 -22.83 -17.25 14.56
N ALA A 23 -21.87 -17.83 13.84
CA ALA A 23 -21.44 -19.21 14.06
C ALA A 23 -20.87 -19.40 15.48
N VAL A 24 -20.00 -18.48 15.93
CA VAL A 24 -19.45 -18.49 17.30
C VAL A 24 -20.54 -18.29 18.36
N LEU A 25 -21.50 -17.38 18.13
CA LEU A 25 -22.63 -17.17 19.07
C LEU A 25 -23.61 -18.35 19.14
N LEU A 26 -23.86 -19.03 18.02
CA LEU A 26 -24.69 -20.24 18.00
C LEU A 26 -24.02 -21.41 18.75
N ILE A 27 -22.70 -21.54 18.61
CA ILE A 27 -21.89 -22.51 19.37
C ILE A 27 -21.91 -22.17 20.87
N LEU A 28 -21.77 -20.91 21.25
CA LEU A 28 -21.79 -20.45 22.64
C LEU A 28 -23.18 -20.57 23.29
N ALA A 29 -24.26 -20.34 22.53
CA ALA A 29 -25.64 -20.42 23.05
C ALA A 29 -26.13 -21.85 23.33
N SER A 30 -25.58 -22.88 22.65
CA SER A 30 -25.96 -24.27 22.85
C SER A 30 -25.36 -24.93 24.10
N VAL A 31 -24.46 -24.26 24.81
CA VAL A 31 -23.58 -24.87 25.82
C VAL A 31 -23.76 -24.35 27.25
N THR A 32 -24.66 -23.42 27.51
CA THR A 32 -24.78 -22.79 28.85
C THR A 32 -25.51 -23.58 29.92
N THR A 33 -25.85 -24.83 29.69
CA THR A 33 -26.51 -25.63 30.73
C THR A 33 -25.78 -26.95 31.05
N GLN A 34 -25.18 -26.97 32.25
CA GLN A 34 -24.62 -28.11 33.00
C GLN A 34 -23.18 -28.52 32.57
N LEU A 35 -22.20 -28.13 33.43
CA LEU A 35 -21.06 -29.00 33.74
C LEU A 35 -20.03 -28.32 34.68
N GLY A 36 -19.38 -29.09 35.60
CA GLY A 36 -18.40 -28.63 36.60
C GLY A 36 -17.09 -28.05 35.97
N LEU A 37 -16.31 -27.37 36.77
CA LEU A 37 -15.13 -26.55 36.36
C LEU A 37 -14.13 -27.24 35.38
N GLY A 38 -13.94 -28.56 35.48
CA GLY A 38 -13.09 -29.32 34.57
C GLY A 38 -13.63 -29.39 33.13
N LYS A 39 -14.92 -29.70 32.99
CA LYS A 39 -15.63 -29.76 31.70
C LYS A 39 -15.76 -28.41 31.04
N THR A 40 -15.73 -27.33 31.82
CA THR A 40 -15.73 -25.95 31.26
C THR A 40 -14.38 -25.59 30.60
N MET A 41 -13.27 -26.10 31.12
CA MET A 41 -11.93 -25.86 30.51
C MET A 41 -11.74 -26.69 29.24
N GLU A 42 -12.21 -27.93 29.25
CA GLU A 42 -12.20 -28.82 28.08
C GLU A 42 -13.00 -28.23 26.92
N LEU A 43 -14.21 -27.77 27.21
CA LEU A 43 -15.07 -27.10 26.25
C LEU A 43 -14.47 -25.80 25.72
N LYS A 44 -13.79 -24.99 26.56
CA LYS A 44 -13.12 -23.78 26.11
C LYS A 44 -11.98 -24.09 25.11
N ARG A 45 -11.20 -25.15 25.39
CA ARG A 45 -10.13 -25.59 24.48
C ARG A 45 -10.70 -26.10 23.18
N TYR A 46 -11.73 -26.93 23.23
CA TYR A 46 -12.43 -27.44 22.05
C TYR A 46 -12.97 -26.30 21.18
N ASN A 47 -13.68 -25.35 21.78
CA ASN A 47 -14.24 -24.20 21.05
C ASN A 47 -13.15 -23.28 20.47
N ALA A 48 -12.02 -23.13 21.14
CA ALA A 48 -10.91 -22.34 20.64
C ALA A 48 -10.28 -23.01 19.40
N VAL A 49 -10.00 -24.32 19.45
CA VAL A 49 -9.48 -25.06 18.29
C VAL A 49 -10.48 -25.09 17.14
N LYS A 50 -11.77 -25.30 17.45
CA LYS A 50 -12.86 -25.26 16.47
C LYS A 50 -12.93 -23.89 15.77
N SER A 51 -12.81 -22.80 16.52
CA SER A 51 -12.76 -21.44 15.97
C SER A 51 -11.56 -21.22 15.05
N ASP A 52 -10.38 -21.68 15.48
CA ASP A 52 -9.16 -21.57 14.70
C ASP A 52 -9.28 -22.34 13.36
N ILE A 53 -9.83 -23.56 13.39
CA ILE A 53 -10.04 -24.38 12.19
C ILE A 53 -11.01 -23.70 11.21
N ILE A 54 -12.10 -23.13 11.69
CA ILE A 54 -13.07 -22.40 10.85
C ILE A 54 -12.39 -21.21 10.17
N GLU A 55 -11.69 -20.40 10.96
CA GLU A 55 -11.00 -19.21 10.46
C GLU A 55 -9.90 -19.57 9.44
N LEU A 56 -9.13 -20.61 9.72
CA LEU A 56 -8.11 -21.10 8.80
C LEU A 56 -8.72 -21.69 7.53
N THR A 57 -9.82 -22.41 7.61
CA THR A 57 -10.47 -22.99 6.42
C THR A 57 -10.90 -21.89 5.44
N GLU A 58 -11.52 -20.82 5.92
CA GLU A 58 -11.91 -19.68 5.10
C GLU A 58 -10.69 -18.95 4.51
N ALA A 59 -9.65 -18.74 5.32
CA ALA A 59 -8.44 -18.06 4.88
C ALA A 59 -7.63 -18.87 3.85
N VAL A 60 -7.50 -20.18 4.04
CA VAL A 60 -6.84 -21.10 3.09
C VAL A 60 -7.58 -21.13 1.76
N GLN A 61 -8.91 -21.23 1.77
CA GLN A 61 -9.72 -21.20 0.56
C GLN A 61 -9.57 -19.87 -0.19
N THR A 62 -9.57 -18.75 0.55
CA THR A 62 -9.39 -17.42 -0.03
C THR A 62 -7.99 -17.26 -0.65
N TYR A 63 -6.96 -17.68 0.07
CA TYR A 63 -5.58 -17.64 -0.42
C TYR A 63 -5.42 -18.51 -1.68
N TYR A 64 -5.92 -19.74 -1.63
CA TYR A 64 -5.88 -20.66 -2.76
C TYR A 64 -6.58 -20.10 -3.99
N MET A 65 -7.72 -19.43 -3.80
CA MET A 65 -8.46 -18.79 -4.87
C MET A 65 -7.71 -17.60 -5.49
N GLU A 66 -6.96 -16.85 -4.69
CA GLU A 66 -6.18 -15.69 -5.15
C GLU A 66 -4.87 -16.09 -5.83
N LYS A 67 -4.18 -17.07 -5.27
CA LYS A 67 -2.80 -17.44 -5.67
C LYS A 67 -2.74 -18.67 -6.58
N GLY A 68 -3.75 -19.55 -6.54
CA GLY A 68 -3.75 -20.84 -7.26
C GLY A 68 -2.87 -21.91 -6.60
N GLU A 69 -2.38 -21.66 -5.39
CA GLU A 69 -1.52 -22.55 -4.60
C GLU A 69 -1.93 -22.51 -3.12
N LEU A 70 -1.58 -23.53 -2.35
CA LEU A 70 -1.85 -23.58 -0.93
C LEU A 70 -0.85 -22.73 -0.14
N PRO A 71 -1.26 -22.13 1.01
CA PRO A 71 -0.37 -21.38 1.89
C PRO A 71 0.43 -22.34 2.78
N LEU A 72 1.47 -22.95 2.25
CA LEU A 72 2.24 -24.00 2.91
C LEU A 72 3.57 -23.48 3.47
N GLU A 73 3.98 -24.02 4.64
CA GLU A 73 5.33 -23.81 5.20
C GLU A 73 6.40 -24.36 4.25
N ASP A 74 6.16 -25.58 3.73
CA ASP A 74 6.99 -26.23 2.73
C ASP A 74 6.09 -27.05 1.79
N ALA A 75 6.05 -26.67 0.53
CA ALA A 75 5.23 -27.34 -0.48
C ALA A 75 5.78 -28.70 -0.92
N GLU A 76 7.05 -29.02 -0.62
CA GLU A 76 7.71 -30.26 -0.97
C GLU A 76 7.66 -31.30 0.16
N THR A 77 7.40 -30.87 1.39
CA THR A 77 7.42 -31.73 2.57
C THR A 77 6.00 -32.07 3.05
N GLN A 78 5.55 -33.25 2.72
CA GLN A 78 4.31 -33.82 3.23
C GLN A 78 4.46 -34.19 4.70
N VAL A 79 3.46 -33.86 5.53
CA VAL A 79 3.42 -34.24 6.94
C VAL A 79 2.79 -35.62 7.09
N GLU A 80 3.49 -36.55 7.78
CA GLU A 80 2.91 -37.84 8.13
C GLU A 80 1.82 -37.66 9.18
N PHE A 81 0.57 -37.70 8.72
CA PHE A 81 -0.62 -37.52 9.56
C PHE A 81 -1.73 -38.45 9.11
N THR A 82 -2.39 -39.11 10.05
CA THR A 82 -3.51 -40.00 9.76
C THR A 82 -4.62 -39.71 10.75
N PRO A 83 -5.61 -38.87 10.40
CA PRO A 83 -6.76 -38.64 11.24
C PRO A 83 -7.60 -39.91 11.35
N PRO A 84 -8.27 -40.13 12.52
CA PRO A 84 -9.21 -41.25 12.68
C PRO A 84 -10.33 -41.20 11.64
N GLU A 85 -10.79 -42.36 11.18
CA GLU A 85 -11.87 -42.44 10.17
C GLU A 85 -13.18 -41.77 10.63
N ASP A 86 -13.41 -41.68 11.93
CA ASP A 86 -14.55 -40.99 12.51
C ASP A 86 -14.34 -39.50 12.75
N ASN A 87 -13.18 -38.97 12.33
CA ASN A 87 -12.87 -37.51 12.32
C ASN A 87 -12.03 -37.13 11.10
N LYS A 88 -12.38 -37.65 9.94
CA LYS A 88 -11.71 -37.44 8.66
C LYS A 88 -12.74 -37.04 7.61
N ASN A 89 -12.38 -36.10 6.75
CA ASN A 89 -13.19 -35.80 5.58
C ASN A 89 -13.07 -36.97 4.57
N PRO A 90 -14.20 -37.57 4.14
CA PRO A 90 -14.15 -38.69 3.18
C PRO A 90 -13.56 -38.33 1.81
N ASN A 91 -13.42 -37.04 1.49
CA ASN A 91 -12.85 -36.53 0.25
C ASN A 91 -11.34 -36.19 0.36
N ASP A 92 -10.71 -36.46 1.51
CA ASP A 92 -9.28 -36.21 1.67
C ASP A 92 -8.44 -37.12 0.76
N SER A 93 -7.41 -36.52 0.17
CA SER A 93 -6.38 -37.27 -0.58
C SER A 93 -5.49 -38.11 0.34
N GLY A 94 -5.35 -37.70 1.61
CA GLY A 94 -4.37 -38.22 2.54
C GLY A 94 -2.99 -37.57 2.41
N GLU A 95 -2.86 -36.54 1.58
CA GLU A 95 -1.65 -35.72 1.48
C GLU A 95 -1.84 -34.45 2.31
N TYR A 96 -1.20 -34.42 3.49
CA TYR A 96 -1.33 -33.31 4.44
C TYR A 96 -0.07 -32.46 4.46
N TYR A 97 -0.25 -31.14 4.53
CA TYR A 97 0.83 -30.15 4.54
C TYR A 97 0.59 -29.14 5.66
N GLU A 98 1.68 -28.64 6.26
CA GLU A 98 1.61 -27.61 7.28
C GLU A 98 1.27 -26.24 6.65
N ILE A 99 0.33 -25.54 7.31
CA ILE A 99 -0.14 -24.23 6.85
C ILE A 99 0.81 -23.15 7.35
N ASP A 100 1.38 -22.36 6.44
CA ASP A 100 2.04 -21.11 6.80
C ASP A 100 1.00 -20.01 7.07
N ILE A 101 0.66 -19.88 8.35
CA ILE A 101 -0.32 -18.87 8.80
C ILE A 101 0.15 -17.44 8.49
N SER A 102 1.45 -17.22 8.31
CA SER A 102 2.00 -15.89 8.01
C SER A 102 1.66 -15.39 6.60
N LEU A 103 1.28 -16.29 5.71
CA LEU A 103 0.82 -15.99 4.36
C LEU A 103 -0.66 -15.59 4.31
N LEU A 104 -1.42 -15.87 5.37
CA LEU A 104 -2.85 -15.62 5.44
C LEU A 104 -3.13 -14.22 6.00
N GLU A 105 -3.96 -13.45 5.29
CA GLU A 105 -4.36 -12.11 5.72
C GLU A 105 -5.45 -12.18 6.81
N SER A 106 -5.32 -11.33 7.83
CA SER A 106 -6.34 -11.09 8.87
C SER A 106 -6.71 -12.29 9.76
N VAL A 107 -5.89 -13.34 9.81
CA VAL A 107 -6.14 -14.53 10.65
C VAL A 107 -5.65 -14.30 12.07
N ASN A 108 -6.49 -14.58 13.06
CA ASN A 108 -6.18 -14.43 14.48
C ASN A 108 -6.35 -15.72 15.27
N ILE A 109 -5.37 -16.62 15.15
CA ILE A 109 -5.38 -17.92 15.81
C ILE A 109 -5.23 -17.79 17.33
N GLN A 110 -6.13 -18.41 18.06
CA GLN A 110 -6.13 -18.41 19.53
C GLN A 110 -5.08 -19.39 20.09
N ASN A 111 -4.90 -20.55 19.44
CA ASN A 111 -3.98 -21.61 19.87
C ASN A 111 -2.68 -21.60 19.06
N LYS A 112 -1.86 -20.58 19.24
CA LYS A 112 -0.61 -20.36 18.50
C LYS A 112 0.47 -21.44 18.69
N ARG A 113 0.23 -22.43 19.54
CA ARG A 113 1.16 -23.55 19.78
C ARG A 113 0.79 -24.80 19.02
N ASN A 114 -0.39 -24.82 18.43
CA ASN A 114 -0.86 -25.94 17.64
C ASN A 114 -0.34 -25.84 16.20
N THR A 115 -0.08 -26.98 15.60
CA THR A 115 0.24 -27.13 14.19
C THR A 115 -1.06 -27.37 13.43
N TYR A 116 -1.30 -26.61 12.40
CA TYR A 116 -2.46 -26.77 11.54
C TYR A 116 -2.04 -27.28 10.18
N LEU A 117 -2.72 -28.33 9.75
CA LEU A 117 -2.47 -29.00 8.49
C LEU A 117 -3.64 -28.81 7.53
N VAL A 118 -3.38 -28.87 6.26
CA VAL A 118 -4.40 -28.88 5.21
C VAL A 118 -4.25 -30.11 4.33
N ASP A 119 -5.35 -30.81 4.04
CA ASP A 119 -5.36 -31.84 3.00
C ASP A 119 -5.37 -31.17 1.61
N LYS A 120 -4.48 -31.62 0.75
CA LYS A 120 -4.24 -31.03 -0.57
C LYS A 120 -5.46 -31.08 -1.48
N GLN A 121 -6.29 -32.09 -1.37
CA GLN A 121 -7.45 -32.29 -2.23
C GLN A 121 -8.72 -31.70 -1.65
N SER A 122 -9.04 -32.00 -0.41
CA SER A 122 -10.29 -31.56 0.23
C SER A 122 -10.22 -30.12 0.72
N LEU A 123 -9.02 -29.57 0.92
CA LEU A 123 -8.73 -28.32 1.62
C LEU A 123 -9.25 -28.30 3.07
N THR A 124 -9.48 -29.47 3.63
CA THR A 124 -9.90 -29.60 5.03
C THR A 124 -8.73 -29.28 5.95
N VAL A 125 -8.98 -28.43 6.92
CA VAL A 125 -7.98 -28.03 7.92
C VAL A 125 -8.06 -28.96 9.13
N TYR A 126 -6.93 -29.40 9.61
CA TYR A 126 -6.75 -30.27 10.78
C TYR A 126 -5.83 -29.60 11.79
N CYS A 127 -6.11 -29.80 13.08
CA CYS A 127 -5.18 -29.53 14.17
C CYS A 127 -4.39 -30.84 14.45
N GLN A 128 -3.10 -30.84 14.20
CA GLN A 128 -2.26 -32.06 14.29
C GLN A 128 -2.27 -32.67 15.70
N GLU A 129 -2.26 -31.84 16.75
CA GLU A 129 -2.27 -32.28 18.14
C GLU A 129 -3.64 -32.79 18.58
N GLY A 130 -4.68 -32.41 17.88
CA GLY A 130 -6.04 -32.67 18.27
C GLY A 130 -6.46 -31.96 19.57
N VAL A 131 -7.72 -32.06 19.92
CA VAL A 131 -8.27 -31.53 21.16
C VAL A 131 -9.22 -32.53 21.80
N GLU A 132 -9.03 -32.85 23.09
CA GLU A 132 -9.92 -33.73 23.84
C GLU A 132 -11.18 -32.99 24.23
N TYR A 133 -12.34 -33.63 23.98
CA TYR A 133 -13.64 -33.17 24.42
C TYR A 133 -14.58 -34.36 24.62
N GLN A 134 -15.18 -34.46 25.82
CA GLN A 134 -16.06 -35.55 26.20
C GLN A 134 -15.51 -36.97 26.02
N GLY A 135 -14.19 -37.13 26.22
CA GLY A 135 -13.49 -38.41 26.09
C GLY A 135 -13.17 -38.84 24.66
N LYS A 136 -13.31 -37.94 23.69
CA LYS A 136 -12.93 -38.14 22.31
C LYS A 136 -11.92 -37.04 21.89
N THR A 137 -10.97 -37.39 21.03
CA THR A 137 -10.02 -36.42 20.44
C THR A 137 -10.52 -36.00 19.07
N TYR A 138 -10.62 -34.69 18.86
CA TYR A 138 -11.03 -34.07 17.59
C TYR A 138 -9.83 -33.42 16.93
N TYR A 139 -9.63 -33.69 15.65
CA TYR A 139 -8.59 -33.14 14.81
C TYR A 139 -9.13 -32.14 13.80
N THR A 140 -10.42 -32.24 13.46
CA THR A 140 -11.15 -31.24 12.67
C THR A 140 -12.48 -30.89 13.33
N ILE A 141 -13.25 -29.98 12.75
CA ILE A 141 -14.43 -29.39 13.40
C ILE A 141 -15.61 -30.35 13.65
N LEU A 142 -15.67 -31.46 12.93
CA LEU A 142 -16.82 -32.31 12.89
C LEU A 142 -16.44 -33.75 13.27
N ASP A 143 -17.28 -34.44 14.06
CA ASP A 143 -17.24 -35.90 14.11
C ASP A 143 -17.96 -36.50 12.89
N ASN A 144 -17.86 -37.82 12.70
CA ASN A 144 -18.45 -38.46 11.53
C ASN A 144 -19.96 -38.32 11.43
N ASN A 145 -20.67 -38.24 12.55
CA ASN A 145 -22.11 -38.02 12.53
C ASN A 145 -22.41 -36.55 12.15
N GLU A 146 -21.68 -35.60 12.70
CA GLU A 146 -21.76 -34.20 12.28
C GLU A 146 -21.27 -33.99 10.87
N ILE A 147 -20.20 -34.67 10.42
CA ILE A 147 -19.71 -34.62 9.03
C ILE A 147 -20.77 -35.21 8.09
N THR A 148 -21.31 -36.37 8.42
CA THR A 148 -22.35 -37.02 7.60
C THR A 148 -23.63 -36.20 7.61
N ASP A 149 -24.05 -35.68 8.76
CA ASP A 149 -25.20 -34.79 8.89
C ASP A 149 -24.92 -33.41 8.29
N TYR A 150 -23.72 -32.87 8.44
CA TYR A 150 -23.32 -31.61 7.82
C TYR A 150 -23.26 -31.71 6.30
N TYR A 151 -22.63 -32.74 5.74
CA TYR A 151 -22.61 -32.96 4.30
C TYR A 151 -23.94 -33.49 3.74
N ASN A 152 -24.82 -34.05 4.54
CA ASN A 152 -26.15 -34.51 4.15
C ASN A 152 -27.27 -33.51 4.51
N GLN A 153 -27.11 -32.66 5.52
CA GLN A 153 -28.13 -31.70 5.99
C GLN A 153 -27.75 -30.24 5.70
N VAL A 154 -26.47 -29.89 5.68
CA VAL A 154 -26.02 -28.62 5.16
C VAL A 154 -25.75 -28.85 3.69
N ASP A 155 -26.63 -28.35 2.84
CA ASP A 155 -26.31 -28.18 1.43
C ASP A 155 -25.10 -27.24 1.34
N LEU A 156 -23.87 -27.82 1.43
CA LEU A 156 -22.67 -27.05 1.11
C LEU A 156 -22.89 -26.42 -0.25
N PRO A 157 -22.74 -25.11 -0.37
CA PRO A 157 -22.92 -24.47 -1.63
C PRO A 157 -21.96 -25.12 -2.62
N ILE A 158 -22.48 -25.59 -3.74
CA ILE A 158 -21.67 -26.23 -4.78
C ILE A 158 -20.54 -25.29 -5.20
N ILE A 159 -20.86 -24.00 -5.29
CA ILE A 159 -19.92 -22.89 -5.46
C ILE A 159 -19.93 -22.10 -4.15
N SER A 160 -18.81 -22.07 -3.44
CA SER A 160 -18.72 -21.46 -2.10
C SER A 160 -18.26 -20.01 -2.13
N ILE A 161 -17.41 -19.64 -3.06
CA ILE A 161 -16.85 -18.28 -3.18
C ILE A 161 -16.99 -17.80 -4.62
N VAL A 162 -17.42 -16.55 -4.78
CA VAL A 162 -17.43 -15.84 -6.04
C VAL A 162 -16.84 -14.46 -5.84
N THR A 163 -15.75 -14.14 -6.55
CA THR A 163 -15.23 -12.78 -6.64
C THR A 163 -15.47 -12.19 -8.01
N PHE A 164 -15.69 -10.88 -8.06
CA PHE A 164 -15.93 -10.15 -9.30
C PHE A 164 -15.22 -8.81 -9.22
N GLU A 165 -14.11 -8.68 -9.95
CA GLU A 165 -13.18 -7.57 -9.87
C GLU A 165 -12.76 -7.11 -11.27
N SER A 166 -12.35 -5.85 -11.37
CA SER A 166 -11.86 -5.21 -12.59
C SER A 166 -10.37 -4.90 -12.48
N ASP A 167 -9.69 -4.86 -13.61
CA ASP A 167 -8.32 -4.33 -13.73
C ASP A 167 -8.26 -2.80 -13.72
N ASN A 168 -9.38 -2.12 -13.40
CA ASN A 168 -9.46 -0.68 -13.31
C ASN A 168 -8.41 -0.11 -12.34
N SER A 169 -7.58 0.78 -12.85
CA SER A 169 -6.42 1.31 -12.11
C SER A 169 -6.75 2.17 -10.89
N ILE A 170 -8.01 2.57 -10.74
CA ILE A 170 -8.48 3.45 -9.67
C ILE A 170 -9.17 2.65 -8.56
N ASN A 171 -10.06 1.72 -8.97
CA ASN A 171 -10.81 0.90 -8.02
C ASN A 171 -11.23 -0.41 -8.69
N LYS A 172 -10.83 -1.55 -8.14
CA LYS A 172 -11.15 -2.87 -8.65
C LYS A 172 -12.66 -3.21 -8.69
N TYR A 173 -13.49 -2.42 -8.02
CA TYR A 173 -14.96 -2.53 -8.06
C TYR A 173 -15.62 -1.52 -9.00
N TRP A 174 -14.85 -0.85 -9.83
CA TRP A 174 -15.31 -0.02 -10.93
C TRP A 174 -14.83 -0.59 -12.26
N ALA A 175 -15.57 -0.33 -13.33
CA ALA A 175 -15.10 -0.62 -14.67
C ALA A 175 -15.52 0.48 -15.65
N THR A 176 -14.59 0.86 -16.51
CA THR A 176 -14.80 1.76 -17.65
C THR A 176 -14.71 1.00 -18.95
N GLU A 177 -15.09 1.63 -20.04
CA GLU A 177 -14.89 1.08 -21.38
C GLU A 177 -13.42 0.73 -21.63
N GLY A 178 -13.17 -0.50 -22.02
CA GLY A 178 -11.85 -1.07 -22.27
C GLY A 178 -11.25 -1.85 -21.10
N ASP A 179 -11.76 -1.69 -19.87
CA ASP A 179 -11.33 -2.48 -18.71
C ASP A 179 -11.72 -3.96 -18.86
N THR A 180 -10.94 -4.84 -18.25
CA THR A 180 -11.23 -6.27 -18.17
C THR A 180 -11.75 -6.62 -16.79
N VAL A 181 -12.93 -7.20 -16.73
CA VAL A 181 -13.47 -7.73 -15.49
C VAL A 181 -13.20 -9.22 -15.39
N THR A 182 -12.85 -9.68 -14.21
CA THR A 182 -12.55 -11.07 -13.91
C THR A 182 -13.52 -11.58 -12.86
N LEU A 183 -14.26 -12.62 -13.21
CA LEU A 183 -15.07 -13.40 -12.29
C LEU A 183 -14.31 -14.66 -11.97
N LYS A 184 -14.04 -14.90 -10.68
CA LYS A 184 -13.49 -16.17 -10.19
C LYS A 184 -14.54 -16.84 -9.32
N LEU A 185 -14.62 -18.16 -9.43
CA LEU A 185 -15.46 -18.97 -8.58
C LEU A 185 -14.65 -20.12 -7.98
N PHE A 186 -14.92 -20.43 -6.74
CA PHE A 186 -14.39 -21.62 -6.08
C PHE A 186 -15.52 -22.63 -5.89
N THR A 187 -15.26 -23.86 -6.30
CA THR A 187 -16.24 -24.95 -6.24
C THR A 187 -15.71 -26.13 -5.44
N ASN A 188 -16.60 -26.69 -4.62
CA ASN A 188 -16.33 -27.91 -3.85
C ASN A 188 -16.48 -29.19 -4.69
N TYR A 189 -17.06 -29.08 -5.87
CA TYR A 189 -17.39 -30.22 -6.75
C TYR A 189 -17.06 -29.87 -8.19
N GLU A 190 -16.79 -30.87 -9.01
CA GLU A 190 -16.62 -30.69 -10.44
C GLU A 190 -17.98 -30.29 -11.08
N VAL A 191 -18.03 -29.07 -11.63
CA VAL A 191 -19.23 -28.52 -12.24
C VAL A 191 -18.89 -27.78 -13.54
N ASN A 192 -19.89 -27.62 -14.41
CA ASN A 192 -19.79 -26.86 -15.64
C ASN A 192 -20.94 -25.84 -15.72
N PRO A 193 -20.87 -24.75 -14.94
CA PRO A 193 -21.91 -23.73 -14.95
C PRO A 193 -21.91 -22.91 -16.24
N THR A 194 -23.06 -22.34 -16.55
CA THR A 194 -23.16 -21.26 -17.53
C THR A 194 -22.85 -19.94 -16.82
N VAL A 195 -21.85 -19.22 -17.30
CA VAL A 195 -21.53 -17.88 -16.80
C VAL A 195 -21.91 -16.85 -17.82
N MET A 196 -22.68 -15.87 -17.39
CA MET A 196 -23.02 -14.70 -18.19
C MET A 196 -22.50 -13.44 -17.49
N ILE A 197 -21.88 -12.53 -18.25
CA ILE A 197 -21.46 -11.20 -17.78
C ILE A 197 -22.04 -10.18 -18.77
N ASN A 198 -22.77 -9.20 -18.27
CA ASN A 198 -23.46 -8.19 -19.09
C ASN A 198 -24.31 -8.81 -20.20
N GLY A 199 -25.03 -9.89 -19.91
CA GLY A 199 -25.85 -10.61 -20.90
C GLY A 199 -25.07 -11.46 -21.92
N THR A 200 -23.75 -11.48 -21.85
CA THR A 200 -22.88 -12.25 -22.75
C THR A 200 -22.41 -13.54 -22.07
N ASN A 201 -22.54 -14.67 -22.79
CA ASN A 201 -22.02 -15.94 -22.29
C ASN A 201 -20.49 -15.96 -22.36
N VAL A 202 -19.82 -16.21 -21.23
CA VAL A 202 -18.37 -16.16 -21.11
C VAL A 202 -17.82 -17.53 -20.78
N LYS A 203 -16.74 -17.90 -21.45
CA LYS A 203 -16.06 -19.18 -21.22
C LYS A 203 -15.33 -19.15 -19.88
N ILE A 204 -15.46 -20.23 -19.10
CA ILE A 204 -14.69 -20.46 -17.89
C ILE A 204 -13.41 -21.22 -18.24
N ASN A 205 -12.30 -20.71 -17.75
CA ASN A 205 -11.03 -21.42 -17.72
C ASN A 205 -10.84 -22.01 -16.31
N TRP A 206 -10.61 -23.31 -16.23
CA TRP A 206 -10.47 -24.03 -14.98
C TRP A 206 -9.01 -24.26 -14.61
N SER A 207 -8.70 -24.24 -13.31
CA SER A 207 -7.46 -24.79 -12.76
C SER A 207 -7.35 -26.31 -13.05
N GLU A 208 -6.15 -26.90 -12.92
CA GLU A 208 -5.92 -28.33 -13.21
C GLU A 208 -6.80 -29.24 -12.35
N ASP A 209 -7.00 -28.88 -11.09
CA ASP A 209 -7.86 -29.58 -10.14
C ASP A 209 -9.35 -29.26 -10.30
N ARG A 210 -9.70 -28.40 -11.26
CA ARG A 210 -11.06 -27.95 -11.57
C ARG A 210 -11.83 -27.29 -10.42
N ARG A 211 -11.10 -26.75 -9.42
CA ARG A 211 -11.71 -26.07 -8.28
C ARG A 211 -11.87 -24.57 -8.47
N ILE A 212 -10.97 -23.95 -9.24
CA ILE A 212 -11.03 -22.53 -9.54
C ILE A 212 -11.45 -22.33 -10.98
N GLY A 213 -12.60 -21.72 -11.17
CA GLY A 213 -13.08 -21.26 -12.47
C GLY A 213 -12.81 -19.77 -12.64
N THR A 214 -12.20 -19.38 -13.74
CA THR A 214 -11.95 -17.97 -14.08
C THR A 214 -12.61 -17.62 -15.41
N ALA A 215 -13.47 -16.59 -15.41
CA ALA A 215 -14.08 -16.03 -16.59
C ALA A 215 -13.74 -14.54 -16.71
N THR A 216 -13.34 -14.09 -17.89
CA THR A 216 -12.98 -12.70 -18.14
C THR A 216 -13.90 -12.09 -19.18
N TYR A 217 -14.24 -10.82 -18.97
CA TYR A 217 -15.08 -10.05 -19.89
C TYR A 217 -14.47 -8.65 -20.08
N LYS A 218 -14.26 -8.26 -21.32
CA LYS A 218 -13.82 -6.90 -21.63
C LYS A 218 -15.05 -6.00 -21.73
N VAL A 219 -15.04 -4.93 -20.92
CA VAL A 219 -16.13 -3.94 -20.93
C VAL A 219 -16.08 -3.17 -22.26
N GLU A 220 -17.13 -3.31 -23.02
CA GLU A 220 -17.29 -2.60 -24.28
C GLU A 220 -18.01 -1.25 -24.05
N GLU A 221 -19.06 -0.96 -24.76
CA GLU A 221 -19.83 0.28 -24.63
C GLU A 221 -20.59 0.32 -23.29
N ILE A 222 -20.40 1.39 -22.51
CA ILE A 222 -21.18 1.68 -21.30
C ILE A 222 -22.31 2.64 -21.66
N LYS A 223 -23.56 2.17 -21.55
CA LYS A 223 -24.74 2.97 -21.88
C LYS A 223 -25.22 3.90 -20.78
N ALA A 224 -24.89 3.58 -19.53
CA ALA A 224 -25.23 4.39 -18.36
C ALA A 224 -24.16 4.27 -17.28
N SER A 225 -23.72 5.40 -16.75
CA SER A 225 -22.79 5.44 -15.60
C SER A 225 -23.52 5.10 -14.32
N ASP A 226 -22.75 4.66 -13.32
CA ASP A 226 -23.23 4.33 -11.97
C ASP A 226 -24.23 3.18 -11.92
N THR A 227 -24.28 2.35 -12.98
CA THR A 227 -25.04 1.11 -13.03
C THR A 227 -24.17 -0.07 -12.59
N LYS A 228 -24.80 -1.12 -12.05
CA LYS A 228 -24.09 -2.36 -11.73
C LYS A 228 -23.83 -3.16 -12.99
N LEU A 229 -22.63 -3.72 -13.11
CA LEU A 229 -22.31 -4.72 -14.11
C LEU A 229 -22.88 -6.05 -13.62
N GLU A 230 -23.88 -6.55 -14.31
CA GLU A 230 -24.56 -7.78 -13.94
C GLU A 230 -23.77 -9.01 -14.37
N PHE A 231 -23.79 -10.05 -13.55
CA PHE A 231 -23.36 -11.38 -13.91
C PHE A 231 -24.34 -12.42 -13.39
N SER A 232 -24.30 -13.62 -13.96
CA SER A 232 -24.98 -14.79 -13.42
C SER A 232 -24.17 -16.06 -13.64
N ILE A 233 -24.21 -16.94 -12.64
CA ILE A 233 -23.69 -18.30 -12.70
C ILE A 233 -24.87 -19.22 -12.50
N SER A 234 -25.18 -20.05 -13.50
CA SER A 234 -26.39 -20.87 -13.51
C SER A 234 -26.17 -22.20 -14.23
N ASN A 235 -27.20 -23.04 -14.28
CA ASN A 235 -27.23 -24.31 -15.02
C ASN A 235 -26.10 -25.27 -14.62
N TYR A 236 -25.85 -25.47 -13.34
CA TYR A 236 -24.89 -26.46 -12.85
C TYR A 236 -25.54 -27.42 -11.87
N THR A 237 -25.09 -28.65 -11.92
CA THR A 237 -25.61 -29.72 -11.08
C THR A 237 -24.45 -30.58 -10.56
N THR A 238 -24.60 -31.13 -9.36
CA THR A 238 -23.71 -32.16 -8.83
C THR A 238 -24.54 -33.20 -8.08
N ASN A 239 -24.21 -34.48 -8.24
CA ASN A 239 -24.90 -35.60 -7.60
C ASN A 239 -26.44 -35.51 -7.66
N GLY A 240 -26.95 -35.03 -8.79
CA GLY A 240 -28.41 -34.88 -9.01
C GLY A 240 -29.05 -33.66 -8.33
N LYS A 241 -28.30 -32.83 -7.61
CA LYS A 241 -28.76 -31.56 -7.07
C LYS A 241 -28.42 -30.41 -8.01
N ALA A 242 -29.38 -29.53 -8.32
CA ALA A 242 -29.15 -28.30 -9.06
C ALA A 242 -28.63 -27.21 -8.13
N GLY A 243 -27.61 -26.47 -8.59
CA GLY A 243 -27.14 -25.29 -7.89
C GLY A 243 -28.07 -24.10 -8.11
N GLU A 244 -28.11 -23.21 -7.14
CA GLU A 244 -28.85 -21.96 -7.24
C GLU A 244 -28.13 -20.98 -8.16
N THR A 245 -28.89 -20.09 -8.82
CA THR A 245 -28.30 -19.02 -9.62
C THR A 245 -27.64 -18.00 -8.73
N ILE A 246 -26.33 -17.79 -8.94
CA ILE A 246 -25.54 -16.79 -8.22
C ILE A 246 -25.40 -15.55 -9.11
N ASN A 247 -25.77 -14.39 -8.56
CA ASN A 247 -25.72 -13.09 -9.23
C ASN A 247 -25.08 -11.98 -8.37
N LYS A 248 -24.48 -12.37 -7.25
CA LYS A 248 -23.73 -11.49 -6.35
C LYS A 248 -22.39 -12.11 -6.00
N PRO A 249 -21.31 -11.32 -5.91
CA PRO A 249 -20.04 -11.77 -5.35
C PRO A 249 -20.18 -12.04 -3.86
N THR A 250 -19.32 -12.91 -3.33
CA THR A 250 -19.34 -13.29 -1.91
C THR A 250 -18.95 -12.14 -0.98
N PHE A 251 -17.97 -11.33 -1.38
CA PHE A 251 -17.32 -10.35 -0.48
C PHE A 251 -17.46 -8.89 -0.95
N SER A 252 -18.28 -8.62 -1.93
CA SER A 252 -18.46 -7.25 -2.43
C SER A 252 -19.85 -7.02 -3.00
N ASP A 253 -20.19 -5.77 -3.25
CA ASP A 253 -21.43 -5.40 -3.95
C ASP A 253 -21.33 -5.49 -5.49
N GLY A 254 -20.24 -6.09 -5.99
CA GLY A 254 -19.96 -6.21 -7.42
C GLY A 254 -19.40 -4.93 -8.03
N ILE A 255 -19.31 -4.92 -9.37
CA ILE A 255 -18.69 -3.86 -10.15
C ILE A 255 -19.70 -2.80 -10.53
N THR A 256 -19.32 -1.53 -10.40
CA THR A 256 -20.10 -0.38 -10.90
C THR A 256 -19.47 0.13 -12.18
N LEU A 257 -20.27 0.23 -13.25
CA LEU A 257 -19.85 0.78 -14.53
C LEU A 257 -19.71 2.32 -14.44
N LYS A 258 -18.63 2.84 -14.99
CA LYS A 258 -18.32 4.28 -15.06
C LYS A 258 -18.04 4.67 -16.50
N MET A 259 -18.84 5.52 -17.10
CA MET A 259 -18.69 5.91 -18.52
C MET A 259 -17.33 6.53 -18.84
N ASN A 260 -16.83 7.35 -17.95
CA ASN A 260 -15.47 7.90 -18.00
C ASN A 260 -15.03 8.12 -16.57
N THR A 261 -14.28 7.17 -16.01
CA THR A 261 -13.93 7.20 -14.58
C THR A 261 -13.23 8.49 -14.19
N TRP A 262 -12.31 8.98 -15.04
CA TRP A 262 -11.61 10.23 -14.77
C TRP A 262 -12.58 11.43 -14.79
N GLU A 263 -13.39 11.58 -15.83
CA GLU A 263 -14.29 12.72 -15.97
C GLU A 263 -15.41 12.69 -14.91
N ILE A 264 -15.93 11.52 -14.58
CA ILE A 264 -16.92 11.39 -13.50
C ILE A 264 -16.32 11.74 -12.15
N MET A 265 -15.14 11.24 -11.83
CA MET A 265 -14.45 11.61 -10.58
C MET A 265 -14.17 13.10 -10.55
N LYS A 266 -13.70 13.69 -11.65
CA LYS A 266 -13.42 15.10 -11.79
C LYS A 266 -14.69 15.95 -11.57
N VAL A 267 -15.81 15.58 -12.17
CA VAL A 267 -17.10 16.27 -11.99
C VAL A 267 -17.64 16.09 -10.57
N SER A 268 -17.62 14.87 -10.04
CA SER A 268 -18.12 14.59 -8.68
C SER A 268 -17.28 15.26 -7.60
N LEU A 269 -16.00 15.49 -7.86
CA LEU A 269 -15.09 16.15 -6.93
C LEU A 269 -15.17 17.69 -6.98
N ASN A 270 -15.87 18.23 -7.96
CA ASN A 270 -16.07 19.68 -8.14
C ASN A 270 -14.76 20.51 -8.08
N THR A 271 -13.64 19.91 -8.51
CA THR A 271 -12.31 20.52 -8.31
C THR A 271 -11.94 21.52 -9.39
N GLU A 272 -12.44 21.34 -10.59
CA GLU A 272 -12.10 22.22 -11.69
C GLU A 272 -12.85 23.54 -11.67
N ALA A 273 -14.09 23.58 -11.16
CA ALA A 273 -14.89 24.77 -11.08
C ALA A 273 -14.38 25.76 -10.03
N THR A 274 -13.74 25.27 -8.95
CA THR A 274 -13.35 26.07 -7.78
C THR A 274 -11.84 26.23 -7.61
N GLY A 275 -11.02 25.55 -8.41
CA GLY A 275 -9.57 25.48 -8.22
C GLY A 275 -9.16 24.39 -7.26
N ASN A 276 -8.29 24.70 -6.29
CA ASN A 276 -7.85 23.73 -5.30
C ASN A 276 -8.96 23.43 -4.28
N GLY A 277 -9.19 22.14 -3.99
CA GLY A 277 -10.13 21.68 -2.98
C GLY A 277 -9.44 20.99 -1.82
N THR A 278 -10.16 20.70 -0.76
CA THR A 278 -9.70 19.86 0.34
C THR A 278 -10.57 18.62 0.45
N ILE A 279 -10.03 17.55 1.04
CA ILE A 279 -10.74 16.29 1.17
C ILE A 279 -12.05 16.44 1.94
N ASN A 280 -12.06 17.26 2.99
CA ASN A 280 -13.22 17.48 3.86
C ASN A 280 -13.96 18.78 3.58
N GLY A 281 -13.54 19.57 2.59
CA GLY A 281 -13.94 20.96 2.46
C GLY A 281 -13.28 21.83 3.54
N GLY A 282 -13.50 23.16 3.48
CA GLY A 282 -12.93 24.09 4.44
C GLY A 282 -11.43 24.36 4.29
N THR A 283 -10.79 24.77 5.37
CA THR A 283 -9.38 25.19 5.37
C THR A 283 -8.43 24.00 5.34
N PRO A 284 -7.42 24.00 4.45
CA PRO A 284 -6.37 22.99 4.45
C PRO A 284 -5.57 23.02 5.75
N ASN A 285 -5.14 21.84 6.19
CA ASN A 285 -4.21 21.66 7.30
C ASN A 285 -3.57 20.27 7.23
N THR A 286 -2.74 19.90 8.20
CA THR A 286 -2.06 18.60 8.27
C THR A 286 -2.99 17.39 8.10
N ASN A 287 -4.20 17.45 8.68
CA ASN A 287 -5.20 16.38 8.68
C ASN A 287 -6.32 16.58 7.65
N ASN A 288 -6.32 17.70 6.96
CA ASN A 288 -7.23 18.02 5.86
C ASN A 288 -6.43 18.46 4.63
N PRO A 289 -5.75 17.53 3.97
CA PRO A 289 -4.88 17.83 2.83
C PRO A 289 -5.60 18.56 1.72
N ILE A 290 -4.91 19.53 1.14
CA ILE A 290 -5.38 20.17 -0.09
C ILE A 290 -5.13 19.23 -1.28
N ILE A 291 -6.16 19.04 -2.10
CA ILE A 291 -6.07 18.29 -3.34
C ILE A 291 -5.98 19.32 -4.48
N PRO A 292 -4.84 19.44 -5.14
CA PRO A 292 -4.69 20.40 -6.22
C PRO A 292 -5.60 20.06 -7.40
N ARG A 293 -6.05 21.10 -8.12
CA ARG A 293 -6.75 20.90 -9.38
C ARG A 293 -5.96 20.00 -10.33
N GLY A 294 -6.65 19.04 -10.98
CA GLY A 294 -6.02 18.05 -11.87
C GLY A 294 -5.51 16.79 -11.18
N TYR A 295 -5.72 16.66 -9.86
CA TYR A 295 -5.37 15.49 -9.07
C TYR A 295 -6.60 14.89 -8.40
N ILE A 296 -6.56 13.59 -8.16
CA ILE A 296 -7.64 12.82 -7.53
C ILE A 296 -7.06 11.94 -6.41
N PRO A 297 -7.63 11.93 -5.20
CA PRO A 297 -7.23 11.00 -4.15
C PRO A 297 -7.69 9.58 -4.50
N ILE A 298 -6.77 8.62 -4.42
CA ILE A 298 -7.04 7.23 -4.81
C ILE A 298 -7.13 6.25 -3.64
N ASN A 299 -6.81 6.68 -2.42
CA ASN A 299 -6.90 5.86 -1.21
C ASN A 299 -7.65 6.56 -0.05
N ALA A 300 -8.53 7.49 -0.35
CA ALA A 300 -9.26 8.26 0.65
C ALA A 300 -10.53 7.55 1.19
N GLY A 301 -10.80 6.31 0.82
CA GLY A 301 -11.95 5.54 1.27
C GLY A 301 -13.32 6.05 0.80
N SER A 302 -13.38 7.15 0.04
CA SER A 302 -14.59 7.73 -0.53
C SER A 302 -14.33 8.20 -1.96
N THR A 303 -15.32 8.01 -2.82
CA THR A 303 -15.30 8.50 -4.21
C THR A 303 -15.76 9.96 -4.32
N THR A 304 -16.39 10.48 -3.27
CA THR A 304 -16.88 11.87 -3.20
C THR A 304 -16.13 12.62 -2.11
N TRP A 305 -15.16 13.41 -2.49
CA TRP A 305 -14.43 14.29 -1.59
C TRP A 305 -14.71 15.77 -1.93
N GLY A 306 -14.40 16.68 -1.04
CA GLY A 306 -14.54 18.11 -1.27
C GLY A 306 -15.94 18.69 -1.07
N ASN A 307 -16.95 17.87 -0.77
CA ASN A 307 -18.32 18.32 -0.48
C ASN A 307 -18.65 18.38 1.03
N GLY A 308 -17.65 18.20 1.89
CA GLY A 308 -17.79 18.24 3.34
C GLY A 308 -18.38 16.98 3.98
N THR A 309 -18.72 15.96 3.20
CA THR A 309 -19.35 14.72 3.69
C THR A 309 -18.41 13.53 3.75
N SER A 310 -17.25 13.61 3.09
CA SER A 310 -16.25 12.55 3.06
C SER A 310 -14.99 12.97 3.80
N SER A 311 -14.79 12.44 5.01
CA SER A 311 -13.51 12.49 5.67
C SER A 311 -12.66 11.32 5.23
N PRO A 312 -11.40 11.52 4.79
CA PRO A 312 -10.45 10.43 4.88
C PRO A 312 -10.38 10.04 6.35
N ALA A 313 -10.46 8.76 6.65
CA ALA A 313 -10.13 8.32 7.99
C ALA A 313 -8.75 8.90 8.34
N GLN A 314 -8.56 9.33 9.60
CA GLN A 314 -7.25 9.82 10.08
C GLN A 314 -6.12 8.84 9.71
N SER A 315 -6.43 7.54 9.68
CA SER A 315 -5.54 6.49 9.20
C SER A 315 -5.07 6.67 7.75
N SER A 316 -5.89 7.24 6.85
CA SER A 316 -5.47 7.46 5.45
C SER A 316 -4.41 8.56 5.35
N VAL A 317 -4.51 9.61 6.17
CA VAL A 317 -3.51 10.69 6.24
C VAL A 317 -2.25 10.19 6.93
N ASP A 318 -2.38 9.52 8.07
CA ASP A 318 -1.26 8.99 8.85
C ASP A 318 -0.50 7.87 8.10
N ASN A 319 -1.19 7.10 7.26
CA ASN A 319 -0.60 6.07 6.41
C ASN A 319 -0.15 6.57 5.03
N GLY A 320 -0.24 7.87 4.77
CA GLY A 320 0.12 8.49 3.49
C GLY A 320 -1.06 8.52 2.51
N LEU A 321 -1.78 9.64 2.50
CA LEU A 321 -2.80 9.89 1.49
C LEU A 321 -2.16 9.97 0.11
N VAL A 322 -2.70 9.25 -0.87
CA VAL A 322 -2.20 9.21 -2.25
C VAL A 322 -3.13 9.98 -3.18
N ILE A 323 -2.56 10.87 -3.98
CA ILE A 323 -3.25 11.51 -5.12
C ILE A 323 -2.61 11.07 -6.42
N LYS A 324 -3.41 11.05 -7.49
CA LYS A 324 -3.00 10.65 -8.84
C LYS A 324 -3.40 11.72 -9.85
N ASP A 325 -2.55 11.96 -10.84
CA ASP A 325 -2.85 12.83 -11.97
C ASP A 325 -3.29 12.02 -13.21
N ARG A 326 -3.76 12.74 -14.25
CA ARG A 326 -4.20 12.15 -15.51
C ARG A 326 -3.10 11.43 -16.29
N LYS A 327 -1.82 11.77 -16.03
CA LYS A 327 -0.66 11.13 -16.65
C LYS A 327 -0.25 9.84 -15.94
N GLY A 328 -0.91 9.52 -14.83
CA GLY A 328 -0.62 8.34 -14.02
C GLY A 328 0.44 8.55 -12.93
N ASN A 329 0.93 9.78 -12.72
CA ASN A 329 1.83 10.07 -11.62
C ASN A 329 1.09 10.00 -10.28
N GLU A 330 1.73 9.40 -9.29
CA GLU A 330 1.18 9.24 -7.95
C GLU A 330 2.06 9.96 -6.92
N TRP A 331 1.39 10.62 -5.97
CA TRP A 331 2.01 11.49 -4.98
C TRP A 331 1.44 11.22 -3.61
N VAL A 332 2.30 11.29 -2.59
CA VAL A 332 1.91 11.03 -1.20
C VAL A 332 1.96 12.31 -0.39
N TRP A 333 0.90 12.58 0.38
CA TRP A 333 0.85 13.71 1.30
C TRP A 333 1.76 13.49 2.50
N ILE A 334 2.60 14.48 2.78
CA ILE A 334 3.43 14.58 3.98
C ILE A 334 2.84 15.67 4.85
N PRO A 335 2.14 15.33 5.94
CA PRO A 335 1.65 16.30 6.90
C PRO A 335 2.82 16.91 7.69
N VAL A 336 2.83 18.21 7.85
CA VAL A 336 3.91 18.95 8.51
C VAL A 336 3.33 19.88 9.58
N GLU A 337 3.65 19.60 10.83
CA GLU A 337 3.31 20.46 11.94
C GLU A 337 4.18 21.74 11.90
N GLU A 338 3.57 22.90 12.12
CA GLU A 338 4.27 24.19 12.10
C GLU A 338 5.45 24.23 13.08
N SER A 339 5.30 23.61 14.27
CA SER A 339 6.37 23.54 15.27
C SER A 339 7.59 22.75 14.80
N VAL A 340 7.37 21.69 14.01
CA VAL A 340 8.44 20.88 13.41
C VAL A 340 9.12 21.68 12.31
N LEU A 341 8.35 22.25 11.40
CA LEU A 341 8.87 23.06 10.31
C LEU A 341 9.69 24.25 10.82
N SER A 342 9.14 25.01 11.78
CA SER A 342 9.80 26.19 12.37
C SER A 342 11.11 25.85 13.08
N SER A 343 11.27 24.62 13.58
CA SER A 343 12.52 24.15 14.16
C SER A 343 13.59 23.85 13.12
N MET A 344 13.19 23.65 11.86
CA MET A 344 14.08 23.20 10.79
C MET A 344 14.67 24.34 9.95
N TYR A 345 14.20 25.56 10.07
CA TYR A 345 14.77 26.69 9.34
C TYR A 345 14.93 27.94 10.21
N VAL A 346 15.81 28.83 9.80
CA VAL A 346 15.96 30.17 10.34
C VAL A 346 15.74 31.19 9.21
N THR A 347 15.13 32.34 9.51
CA THR A 347 15.07 33.45 8.60
C THR A 347 16.38 34.22 8.74
N SER A 348 17.17 34.31 7.67
CA SER A 348 18.42 35.06 7.65
C SER A 348 18.23 36.30 6.78
N ASN A 349 18.60 37.45 7.35
CA ASN A 349 18.71 38.71 6.61
C ASN A 349 20.12 38.88 6.03
N ASP A 350 21.08 38.03 6.47
CA ASP A 350 22.40 37.95 5.86
C ASP A 350 22.20 37.29 4.50
N GLY A 351 21.84 38.11 3.54
CA GLY A 351 21.63 37.65 2.18
C GLY A 351 22.81 36.81 1.78
N ILE A 352 22.50 35.72 1.14
CA ILE A 352 23.53 34.93 0.51
C ILE A 352 24.20 35.85 -0.49
N ALA A 353 25.40 36.31 -0.15
CA ALA A 353 26.20 37.17 -0.98
C ALA A 353 26.60 36.39 -2.21
N LEU A 354 25.76 36.43 -3.23
CA LEU A 354 26.16 36.12 -4.59
C LEU A 354 27.10 37.23 -5.02
N SER A 355 28.41 37.05 -4.79
CA SER A 355 29.49 37.96 -5.23
C SER A 355 28.99 39.38 -5.50
N GLY A 356 28.68 40.11 -4.46
CA GLY A 356 28.71 41.57 -4.44
C GLY A 356 27.41 42.33 -4.35
N ASP A 357 26.20 41.87 -4.73
CA ASP A 357 25.14 42.85 -4.94
C ASP A 357 23.70 42.56 -4.56
N VAL A 358 23.36 41.43 -3.97
CA VAL A 358 21.95 41.21 -3.57
C VAL A 358 21.87 40.45 -2.24
N SER A 359 21.45 41.17 -1.18
CA SER A 359 20.95 40.51 0.01
C SER A 359 19.53 40.05 -0.26
N VAL A 360 19.29 38.75 -0.24
CA VAL A 360 17.95 38.16 -0.30
C VAL A 360 17.65 37.61 1.09
N THR A 361 16.63 38.15 1.73
CA THR A 361 16.08 37.50 2.95
C THR A 361 15.65 36.10 2.58
N THR A 362 16.26 35.11 3.16
CA THR A 362 15.97 33.72 2.86
C THR A 362 15.70 32.91 4.12
N LYS A 363 14.83 31.94 4.00
CA LYS A 363 14.65 30.90 5.00
C LYS A 363 15.69 29.83 4.77
N MET A 364 16.55 29.61 5.74
CA MET A 364 17.67 28.70 5.65
C MET A 364 17.49 27.58 6.64
N TYR A 365 17.90 26.38 6.28
CA TYR A 365 17.90 25.25 7.21
C TYR A 365 18.74 25.56 8.44
N THR A 366 18.28 25.14 9.65
CA THR A 366 19.03 25.33 10.89
C THR A 366 20.34 24.56 10.88
N ASN A 367 21.29 24.93 11.77
CA ASN A 367 22.56 24.23 11.88
C ASN A 367 22.39 22.74 12.25
N SER A 368 21.36 22.42 13.02
CA SER A 368 21.02 21.03 13.35
C SER A 368 19.55 20.90 13.68
N VAL A 369 18.98 19.76 13.39
CA VAL A 369 17.63 19.38 13.75
C VAL A 369 17.59 17.91 14.13
N THR A 370 16.79 17.59 15.16
CA THR A 370 16.52 16.19 15.53
C THR A 370 15.19 15.78 14.97
N ILE A 371 15.16 14.71 14.19
CA ILE A 371 13.96 14.14 13.58
C ILE A 371 13.73 12.70 14.05
N GLY A 372 12.50 12.23 13.93
CA GLY A 372 12.09 10.91 14.34
C GLY A 372 11.36 10.88 15.69
N ARG A 373 11.27 9.68 16.27
CA ARG A 373 10.61 9.42 17.56
C ARG A 373 11.60 8.83 18.55
N THR A 374 11.25 8.83 19.84
CA THR A 374 12.08 8.22 20.88
C THR A 374 12.52 6.80 20.48
N GLY A 375 13.81 6.52 20.58
CA GLY A 375 14.42 5.26 20.17
C GLY A 375 14.70 5.13 18.66
N ASN A 376 14.27 6.11 17.86
CA ASN A 376 14.49 6.17 16.42
C ASN A 376 14.74 7.62 15.96
N THR A 377 15.52 8.37 16.73
CA THR A 377 15.85 9.76 16.42
C THR A 377 17.23 9.87 15.79
N VAL A 378 17.39 10.80 14.87
CA VAL A 378 18.67 11.20 14.30
C VAL A 378 18.79 12.72 14.34
N THR A 379 19.94 13.21 14.78
CA THR A 379 20.29 14.62 14.73
C THR A 379 21.03 14.89 13.43
N LEU A 380 20.43 15.71 12.58
CA LEU A 380 21.00 16.10 11.29
C LEU A 380 21.66 17.46 11.44
N SER A 381 22.97 17.51 11.22
CA SER A 381 23.73 18.75 11.27
C SER A 381 23.87 19.36 9.89
N ARG A 382 23.66 20.69 9.81
CA ARG A 382 23.84 21.49 8.60
C ARG A 382 24.56 22.79 8.94
N SER A 383 25.40 23.21 8.05
CA SER A 383 26.11 24.48 8.20
C SER A 383 25.39 25.60 7.45
N LYS A 384 25.59 26.83 7.93
CA LYS A 384 25.19 28.03 7.19
C LYS A 384 25.93 28.10 5.84
N PRO A 385 25.36 28.76 4.83
CA PRO A 385 26.08 29.07 3.61
C PRO A 385 27.44 29.68 3.92
N ASN A 386 28.42 29.34 3.11
CA ASN A 386 29.82 29.77 3.24
C ASN A 386 30.60 29.23 4.45
N THR A 387 30.04 28.26 5.19
CA THR A 387 30.78 27.49 6.19
C THR A 387 30.98 26.05 5.74
N THR A 388 31.83 25.29 6.42
CA THR A 388 32.02 23.87 6.15
C THR A 388 30.77 23.05 6.46
N GLY A 389 30.37 22.14 5.58
CA GLY A 389 29.24 21.20 5.79
C GLY A 389 28.13 21.31 4.75
N TRP A 390 26.97 20.71 5.05
CA TRP A 390 25.82 20.68 4.16
C TRP A 390 25.11 22.03 4.09
N ARG A 391 24.69 22.46 2.89
CA ARG A 391 24.04 23.75 2.64
C ARG A 391 22.64 23.57 2.08
N GLU A 392 21.72 24.47 2.47
CA GLU A 392 20.40 24.51 1.89
C GLU A 392 19.68 25.85 2.22
N PRO A 393 19.23 26.63 1.24
CA PRO A 393 19.52 26.40 -0.17
C PRO A 393 21.00 26.63 -0.48
N ASP A 394 21.58 25.83 -1.35
CA ASP A 394 22.85 26.17 -1.96
C ASP A 394 22.61 26.96 -3.24
N LEU A 395 23.44 27.91 -3.46
CA LEU A 395 23.16 28.92 -4.44
C LEU A 395 24.02 28.84 -5.66
N VAL A 396 25.26 28.41 -5.51
CA VAL A 396 26.18 28.19 -6.61
C VAL A 396 27.23 27.18 -6.18
N THR A 397 27.29 26.05 -6.87
CA THR A 397 28.41 25.14 -6.85
C THR A 397 29.42 25.50 -7.94
N ASP A 398 30.63 24.92 -7.91
CA ASP A 398 31.60 25.16 -8.99
C ASP A 398 31.08 24.65 -10.34
N TYR A 399 30.31 23.55 -10.35
CA TYR A 399 29.67 23.00 -11.54
C TYR A 399 28.53 23.89 -12.06
N ASP A 400 27.82 24.59 -11.19
CA ASP A 400 26.71 25.48 -11.56
C ASP A 400 27.20 26.74 -12.30
N LYS A 401 28.50 26.97 -12.35
CA LYS A 401 29.12 28.08 -13.13
C LYS A 401 29.33 27.73 -14.59
N ASP A 402 29.25 26.47 -14.98
CA ASP A 402 29.41 26.03 -16.36
C ASP A 402 28.15 26.33 -17.19
N GLU A 403 28.29 27.06 -18.28
CA GLU A 403 27.18 27.46 -19.18
C GLU A 403 26.43 26.27 -19.76
N SER A 404 27.07 25.12 -19.92
CA SER A 404 26.43 23.89 -20.40
C SER A 404 25.32 23.43 -19.45
N TYR A 405 25.45 23.66 -18.15
CA TYR A 405 24.48 23.27 -17.14
C TYR A 405 23.46 24.38 -16.85
N TYR A 406 23.89 25.53 -16.34
CA TYR A 406 22.93 26.53 -15.89
C TYR A 406 22.15 27.17 -17.04
N LYS A 407 22.79 27.36 -18.21
CA LYS A 407 22.17 28.01 -19.36
C LYS A 407 21.52 27.00 -20.31
N THR A 408 22.29 26.03 -20.80
CA THR A 408 21.80 25.10 -21.83
C THR A 408 20.77 24.14 -21.30
N ILE A 409 21.01 23.53 -20.14
CA ILE A 409 20.08 22.56 -19.56
C ILE A 409 18.97 23.27 -18.78
N LEU A 410 19.30 24.14 -17.82
CA LEU A 410 18.35 24.75 -16.92
C LEU A 410 17.69 26.03 -17.45
N GLY A 411 18.30 26.70 -18.43
CA GLY A 411 17.75 27.88 -19.09
C GLY A 411 17.90 29.19 -18.31
N TYR A 412 18.90 29.29 -17.41
CA TYR A 412 19.20 30.51 -16.68
C TYR A 412 20.27 31.35 -17.38
N ASP A 413 20.10 32.66 -17.40
CA ASP A 413 21.05 33.57 -18.07
C ASP A 413 22.40 33.65 -17.35
N SER A 414 22.47 33.34 -16.08
CA SER A 414 23.69 33.37 -15.28
C SER A 414 23.55 32.46 -14.01
N PRO A 415 24.69 32.06 -13.40
CA PRO A 415 24.67 31.37 -12.10
C PRO A 415 23.95 32.18 -11.01
N LYS A 416 24.04 33.52 -11.07
CA LYS A 416 23.33 34.43 -10.15
C LYS A 416 21.80 34.35 -10.35
N ALA A 417 21.35 34.32 -11.61
CA ALA A 417 19.92 34.15 -11.92
C ALA A 417 19.39 32.81 -11.42
N MET A 418 20.15 31.73 -11.65
CA MET A 418 19.84 30.40 -11.14
C MET A 418 19.76 30.38 -9.60
N ALA A 419 20.75 30.91 -8.92
CA ALA A 419 20.79 30.95 -7.47
C ALA A 419 19.62 31.76 -6.88
N LYS A 420 19.26 32.88 -7.49
CA LYS A 420 18.07 33.66 -7.11
C LYS A 420 16.79 32.84 -7.29
N ALA A 421 16.66 32.11 -8.39
CA ALA A 421 15.50 31.26 -8.63
C ALA A 421 15.40 30.15 -7.57
N PHE A 422 16.50 29.47 -7.24
CA PHE A 422 16.53 28.43 -6.22
C PHE A 422 16.16 28.96 -4.83
N THR A 423 16.68 30.14 -4.47
CA THR A 423 16.31 30.80 -3.21
C THR A 423 14.82 31.13 -3.14
N THR A 424 14.28 31.63 -4.25
CA THR A 424 12.85 31.93 -4.37
C THR A 424 12.01 30.65 -4.28
N ASP A 425 12.41 29.60 -4.98
CA ASP A 425 11.74 28.29 -4.93
C ASP A 425 11.75 27.70 -3.51
N TYR A 426 12.87 27.81 -2.80
CA TYR A 426 12.96 27.37 -1.41
C TYR A 426 12.01 28.15 -0.49
N ALA A 427 11.98 29.47 -0.61
CA ALA A 427 11.05 30.30 0.17
C ALA A 427 9.59 30.00 -0.16
N ASN A 428 9.25 29.81 -1.43
CA ASN A 428 7.92 29.45 -1.88
C ASN A 428 7.50 28.05 -1.36
N MET A 429 8.42 27.11 -1.36
CA MET A 429 8.19 25.77 -0.81
C MET A 429 7.86 25.85 0.68
N ILE A 430 8.65 26.57 1.48
CA ILE A 430 8.37 26.76 2.92
C ILE A 430 7.01 27.46 3.13
N ALA A 431 6.73 28.51 2.38
CA ALA A 431 5.45 29.25 2.48
C ALA A 431 4.25 28.36 2.10
N SER A 432 4.41 27.52 1.08
CA SER A 432 3.38 26.55 0.68
C SER A 432 3.10 25.53 1.79
N ILE A 433 4.16 24.96 2.39
CA ILE A 433 4.03 24.02 3.51
C ILE A 433 3.32 24.68 4.70
N GLN A 434 3.70 25.90 5.06
CA GLN A 434 3.06 26.65 6.15
C GLN A 434 1.56 26.90 5.88
N LYS A 435 1.26 27.32 4.64
CA LYS A 435 -0.11 27.66 4.24
C LYS A 435 -1.02 26.43 4.24
N TYR A 436 -0.54 25.30 3.79
CA TYR A 436 -1.36 24.11 3.53
C TYR A 436 -1.19 22.98 4.56
N GLY A 437 -0.23 23.09 5.48
CA GLY A 437 0.03 22.10 6.52
C GLY A 437 0.76 20.85 6.01
N GLY A 438 1.44 20.95 4.85
CA GLY A 438 2.18 19.82 4.28
C GLY A 438 2.54 20.01 2.80
N PHE A 439 3.02 18.95 2.18
CA PHE A 439 3.38 18.91 0.77
C PHE A 439 3.21 17.49 0.21
N TYR A 440 3.32 17.34 -1.10
CA TYR A 440 3.30 16.04 -1.75
C TYR A 440 4.70 15.61 -2.20
N ILE A 441 5.05 14.35 -1.94
CA ILE A 441 6.27 13.70 -2.45
C ILE A 441 5.90 12.66 -3.51
N GLY A 442 6.72 12.44 -4.52
CA GLY A 442 6.53 11.34 -5.46
C GLY A 442 6.41 10.00 -4.73
N ARG A 443 5.34 9.25 -5.01
CA ARG A 443 5.11 7.93 -4.40
C ARG A 443 6.24 6.96 -4.73
N TYR A 444 6.82 7.11 -5.92
CA TYR A 444 7.89 6.29 -6.47
C TYR A 444 9.11 7.15 -6.82
N GLU A 445 10.25 6.52 -7.03
CA GLU A 445 11.41 7.14 -7.65
C GLU A 445 11.06 7.65 -9.06
N LEU A 446 11.78 8.64 -9.53
CA LEU A 446 11.58 9.21 -10.88
C LEU A 446 11.95 8.20 -11.97
N SER A 447 11.06 8.03 -12.93
CA SER A 447 11.28 7.33 -14.20
C SER A 447 11.19 8.26 -15.40
N ILE A 448 11.42 7.75 -16.60
CA ILE A 448 11.18 8.51 -17.84
C ILE A 448 9.72 8.92 -17.96
N GLU A 449 8.80 8.05 -17.57
CA GLU A 449 7.36 8.28 -17.63
C GLU A 449 6.84 9.17 -16.50
N GLY A 450 7.62 9.36 -15.44
CA GLY A 450 7.24 10.12 -14.25
C GLY A 450 7.35 9.31 -12.97
N VAL A 451 6.46 9.56 -12.00
CA VAL A 451 6.43 8.88 -10.70
C VAL A 451 5.34 7.82 -10.69
N GLN A 452 5.59 6.71 -11.38
CA GLN A 452 4.64 5.63 -11.62
C GLN A 452 5.20 4.29 -11.15
N LYS A 453 4.32 3.35 -10.79
CA LYS A 453 4.70 1.98 -10.37
C LYS A 453 5.21 1.15 -11.55
N GLY A 454 6.17 0.27 -11.28
CA GLY A 454 6.65 -0.73 -12.23
C GLY A 454 7.47 -0.16 -13.39
N LYS A 455 8.03 1.04 -13.23
CA LYS A 455 8.85 1.70 -14.26
C LYS A 455 10.34 1.57 -13.96
N THR A 456 11.14 1.62 -15.00
CA THR A 456 12.60 1.67 -14.84
C THR A 456 12.99 3.02 -14.23
N THR A 457 13.66 2.99 -13.08
CA THR A 457 14.18 4.20 -12.41
C THR A 457 15.14 4.93 -13.32
N LEU A 458 14.98 6.25 -13.45
CA LEU A 458 15.84 7.10 -14.28
C LEU A 458 17.21 7.28 -13.62
N THR A 459 18.15 6.45 -13.99
CA THR A 459 19.55 6.47 -13.53
C THR A 459 20.50 6.85 -14.67
N ASP A 460 21.80 6.87 -14.40
CA ASP A 460 22.84 7.25 -15.38
C ASP A 460 22.66 8.65 -15.99
N THR A 461 22.00 9.51 -15.22
CA THR A 461 21.60 10.85 -15.61
C THR A 461 22.18 11.85 -14.62
N ASN A 462 22.77 12.95 -15.09
CA ASN A 462 23.34 13.96 -14.20
C ASN A 462 22.26 14.71 -13.41
N TRP A 463 22.69 15.42 -12.37
CA TRP A 463 21.78 16.13 -11.46
C TRP A 463 20.91 17.19 -12.19
N TYR A 464 21.47 17.90 -13.17
CA TYR A 464 20.77 18.99 -13.88
C TYR A 464 19.64 18.47 -14.76
N ASP A 465 19.87 17.38 -15.48
CA ASP A 465 18.85 16.73 -16.30
C ASP A 465 17.75 16.11 -15.42
N LEU A 466 18.11 15.47 -14.28
CA LEU A 466 17.15 14.98 -13.30
C LEU A 466 16.35 16.14 -12.70
N TYR A 467 16.99 17.25 -12.34
CA TYR A 467 16.30 18.45 -11.84
C TYR A 467 15.28 18.96 -12.87
N LYS A 468 15.71 19.14 -14.12
CA LYS A 468 14.83 19.57 -15.21
C LYS A 468 13.66 18.60 -15.40
N LYS A 469 13.92 17.30 -15.39
CA LYS A 469 12.86 16.28 -15.49
C LYS A 469 11.85 16.41 -14.35
N CYS A 470 12.29 16.63 -13.13
CA CYS A 470 11.40 16.86 -11.99
C CYS A 470 10.45 18.05 -12.21
N THR A 471 10.89 19.11 -12.90
CA THR A 471 10.07 20.32 -13.14
C THR A 471 9.00 20.15 -14.22
N THR A 472 8.97 19.01 -14.93
CA THR A 472 8.03 18.78 -16.06
C THR A 472 6.79 17.97 -15.70
N LEU A 473 6.60 17.62 -14.43
CA LEU A 473 5.54 16.71 -14.00
C LEU A 473 4.26 17.41 -13.54
N ASN A 474 4.13 18.70 -13.81
CA ASN A 474 2.92 19.46 -13.46
C ASN A 474 1.68 18.91 -14.18
N ALA A 475 0.60 18.63 -13.46
CA ALA A 475 -0.70 18.29 -14.04
C ALA A 475 -1.62 19.52 -14.19
N SER A 476 -1.30 20.63 -13.51
CA SER A 476 -2.07 21.88 -13.59
C SER A 476 -1.22 23.11 -13.26
N ASP A 477 -1.81 24.30 -13.47
CA ASP A 477 -1.26 25.60 -13.07
C ASP A 477 -1.25 25.82 -11.55
N LYS A 478 -1.91 24.95 -10.79
CA LYS A 478 -2.06 25.05 -9.33
C LYS A 478 -0.93 24.40 -8.54
N VAL A 479 0.00 23.78 -9.23
CA VAL A 479 1.18 23.16 -8.63
C VAL A 479 2.44 23.44 -9.45
N GLU A 480 3.57 23.34 -8.76
CA GLU A 480 4.87 23.19 -9.40
C GLU A 480 5.52 21.91 -8.91
N SER A 481 5.95 21.06 -9.85
CA SER A 481 6.80 19.93 -9.51
C SER A 481 8.25 20.37 -9.48
N LYS A 482 8.98 19.96 -8.48
CA LYS A 482 10.40 20.29 -8.26
C LYS A 482 11.14 19.05 -7.79
N MET A 483 12.45 19.02 -7.98
CA MET A 483 13.28 18.05 -7.26
C MET A 483 13.16 18.30 -5.76
N ILE A 484 13.13 17.25 -4.97
CA ILE A 484 12.97 17.34 -3.51
C ILE A 484 14.11 18.15 -2.87
N TRP A 485 13.77 18.97 -1.89
CA TRP A 485 14.75 19.61 -1.01
C TRP A 485 15.15 18.67 0.14
N GLY A 486 16.35 18.87 0.68
CA GLY A 486 16.82 18.08 1.83
C GLY A 486 15.91 18.25 3.07
N ILE A 487 15.39 19.47 3.33
CA ILE A 487 14.40 19.71 4.40
C ILE A 487 13.12 18.91 4.16
N GLN A 488 12.63 18.81 2.93
CA GLN A 488 11.45 18.01 2.60
C GLN A 488 11.72 16.51 2.80
N TRP A 489 12.93 16.04 2.47
CA TRP A 489 13.33 14.67 2.78
C TRP A 489 13.33 14.39 4.28
N ASP A 490 13.88 15.30 5.07
CA ASP A 490 13.93 15.16 6.52
C ASP A 490 12.54 15.19 7.15
N LEU A 491 11.62 16.03 6.63
CA LEU A 491 10.21 16.03 7.01
C LEU A 491 9.50 14.72 6.64
N ALA A 492 9.81 14.13 5.48
CA ALA A 492 9.29 12.82 5.12
C ALA A 492 9.82 11.72 6.05
N CYS A 493 11.11 11.75 6.41
CA CYS A 493 11.69 10.84 7.40
C CYS A 493 11.03 11.01 8.79
N ASP A 494 10.77 12.24 9.22
CA ASP A 494 10.07 12.53 10.48
C ASP A 494 8.66 11.93 10.45
N PHE A 495 7.91 12.15 9.37
CA PHE A 495 6.58 11.60 9.17
C PHE A 495 6.54 10.07 9.25
N ILE A 496 7.36 9.37 8.45
CA ILE A 496 7.35 7.89 8.43
C ILE A 496 7.82 7.26 9.74
N SER A 497 8.61 7.99 10.54
CA SER A 497 9.06 7.50 11.85
C SER A 497 8.02 7.70 12.95
N LYS A 498 7.10 8.67 12.80
CA LYS A 498 6.12 9.04 13.84
C LYS A 498 4.72 8.56 13.55
N LYS A 499 4.37 8.40 12.28
CA LYS A 499 3.00 8.10 11.82
C LYS A 499 2.93 6.77 11.07
N GLY A 500 1.73 6.26 10.91
CA GLY A 500 1.49 5.00 10.21
C GLY A 500 2.26 3.83 10.81
N GLU A 501 3.01 3.12 9.98
CA GLU A 501 3.80 1.95 10.38
C GLU A 501 5.02 2.27 11.26
N GLN A 502 5.37 3.54 11.41
CA GLN A 502 6.47 4.03 12.26
C GLN A 502 7.82 3.33 11.98
N LYS A 503 8.23 3.31 10.72
CA LYS A 503 9.48 2.68 10.28
C LYS A 503 10.73 3.34 10.89
N SER A 504 11.79 2.56 11.05
CA SER A 504 13.08 3.06 11.50
C SER A 504 13.78 3.84 10.39
N ILE A 505 14.15 5.09 10.69
CA ILE A 505 14.92 5.96 9.79
C ILE A 505 16.44 5.86 10.01
N THR A 506 16.88 5.22 11.10
CA THR A 506 18.29 5.04 11.48
C THR A 506 18.83 3.65 11.13
N ASN A 507 17.93 2.71 10.83
CA ASN A 507 18.24 1.40 10.27
C ASN A 507 17.05 0.97 9.41
N SER A 508 17.24 0.93 8.11
CA SER A 508 16.18 0.70 7.13
C SER A 508 16.24 -0.68 6.47
N ASN A 509 17.05 -1.61 6.95
CA ASN A 509 17.21 -2.94 6.36
C ASN A 509 15.97 -3.84 6.48
N THR A 510 15.01 -3.50 7.35
CA THR A 510 13.77 -4.26 7.53
C THR A 510 12.63 -3.80 6.61
N TRP A 511 12.81 -2.68 5.88
CA TRP A 511 11.75 -2.10 5.04
C TRP A 511 12.26 -1.44 3.76
N GLY A 512 13.54 -1.60 3.40
CA GLY A 512 14.15 -1.03 2.21
C GLY A 512 14.87 -2.07 1.37
N ASN A 513 15.19 -1.72 0.12
CA ASN A 513 15.97 -2.55 -0.80
C ASN A 513 17.47 -2.33 -0.57
N TYR A 514 18.09 -3.16 0.25
CA TYR A 514 19.51 -3.10 0.62
C TYR A 514 20.20 -4.45 0.47
N ALA A 515 21.53 -4.45 0.44
CA ALA A 515 22.32 -5.69 0.40
C ALA A 515 22.12 -6.59 1.63
N ASP A 516 21.78 -5.96 2.78
CA ASP A 516 21.51 -6.58 4.07
C ASP A 516 20.03 -6.54 4.47
N SER A 517 19.11 -6.44 3.52
CA SER A 517 17.67 -6.50 3.82
C SER A 517 17.32 -7.77 4.56
N THR A 518 16.45 -7.65 5.59
CA THR A 518 16.06 -8.74 6.48
C THR A 518 14.53 -8.85 6.59
N GLY A 519 14.04 -9.99 7.10
CA GLY A 519 12.62 -10.24 7.23
C GLY A 519 11.90 -10.16 5.88
N LYS A 520 10.69 -9.60 5.86
CA LYS A 520 9.90 -9.43 4.63
C LYS A 520 10.57 -8.52 3.57
N ALA A 521 11.50 -7.65 3.96
CA ALA A 521 12.27 -6.85 3.00
C ALA A 521 13.34 -7.66 2.24
N ALA A 522 13.68 -8.86 2.70
CA ALA A 522 14.57 -9.78 2.00
C ALA A 522 13.82 -10.56 0.91
N VAL A 523 13.26 -9.85 -0.06
CA VAL A 523 12.41 -10.40 -1.12
C VAL A 523 13.17 -11.40 -1.99
N MET A 524 12.58 -12.58 -2.17
CA MET A 524 13.10 -13.66 -3.00
C MET A 524 12.12 -13.99 -4.14
N ASN A 525 12.63 -14.54 -5.24
CA ASN A 525 11.84 -15.16 -6.27
C ASN A 525 12.38 -16.59 -6.44
N GLY A 526 11.74 -17.55 -5.80
CA GLY A 526 12.32 -18.87 -5.59
C GLY A 526 13.65 -18.75 -4.85
N THR A 527 14.74 -19.30 -5.41
CA THR A 527 16.10 -19.17 -4.86
C THR A 527 16.81 -17.88 -5.24
N THR A 528 16.21 -17.04 -6.10
CA THR A 528 16.84 -15.82 -6.60
C THR A 528 16.64 -14.66 -5.66
N LYS A 529 17.74 -14.09 -5.17
CA LYS A 529 17.73 -12.87 -4.34
C LYS A 529 17.35 -11.67 -5.19
N MET A 530 16.19 -11.05 -4.89
CA MET A 530 15.71 -9.83 -5.54
C MET A 530 16.20 -8.56 -4.83
N TYR A 531 16.32 -8.60 -3.50
CA TYR A 531 16.87 -7.50 -2.71
C TYR A 531 18.39 -7.36 -2.90
N GLY A 532 18.92 -6.17 -2.63
CA GLY A 532 20.33 -5.86 -2.90
C GLY A 532 20.65 -5.67 -4.38
N ASN A 533 19.65 -5.73 -5.26
CA ASN A 533 19.73 -5.44 -6.68
C ASN A 533 18.76 -4.30 -7.02
N LYS A 534 19.13 -3.44 -7.97
CA LYS A 534 18.23 -2.38 -8.45
C LYS A 534 16.99 -3.01 -9.08
N GLN A 535 15.83 -2.54 -8.68
CA GLN A 535 14.53 -3.00 -9.17
C GLN A 535 13.74 -1.85 -9.79
N VAL A 536 12.67 -2.17 -10.52
CA VAL A 536 11.72 -1.19 -11.00
C VAL A 536 11.02 -0.47 -9.84
N THR A 537 10.49 0.70 -10.08
CA THR A 537 9.82 1.53 -9.07
C THR A 537 8.64 0.78 -8.42
N GLY A 538 8.59 0.75 -7.09
CA GLY A 538 7.52 0.08 -6.37
C GLY A 538 7.45 -1.44 -6.57
N PHE A 539 8.60 -2.07 -6.79
CA PHE A 539 8.70 -3.53 -7.04
C PHE A 539 8.09 -4.35 -5.91
N SER A 540 8.33 -3.98 -4.66
CA SER A 540 7.90 -4.74 -3.50
C SER A 540 7.06 -3.90 -2.54
N GLU A 541 5.95 -4.46 -2.07
CA GLU A 541 5.13 -3.87 -1.00
C GLU A 541 5.89 -3.77 0.33
N TYR A 542 6.92 -4.57 0.52
CA TYR A 542 7.78 -4.54 1.72
C TYR A 542 8.83 -3.43 1.70
N TRP A 543 9.03 -2.73 0.56
CA TRP A 543 9.98 -1.62 0.41
C TRP A 543 9.27 -0.27 0.44
N LYS A 544 8.24 -0.15 1.26
CA LYS A 544 7.48 1.09 1.43
C LYS A 544 7.34 1.49 2.89
N ALA A 545 7.13 2.77 3.11
CA ALA A 545 6.67 3.34 4.36
C ALA A 545 5.60 4.39 4.05
N ASN A 546 4.44 4.33 4.74
CA ASN A 546 3.34 5.27 4.57
C ASN A 546 3.02 5.57 3.08
N ASN A 547 2.90 4.52 2.27
CA ASN A 547 2.67 4.57 0.81
C ASN A 547 3.80 5.19 -0.03
N ILE A 548 4.96 5.50 0.53
CA ILE A 548 6.14 5.96 -0.21
C ILE A 548 7.03 4.75 -0.44
N TYR A 549 7.23 4.38 -1.70
CA TYR A 549 8.08 3.25 -2.09
C TYR A 549 9.52 3.69 -2.30
N ASP A 550 10.45 2.78 -2.04
CA ASP A 550 11.87 2.89 -2.37
C ASP A 550 12.59 4.13 -1.76
N LEU A 551 11.99 4.78 -0.73
CA LEU A 551 12.65 5.87 0.00
C LEU A 551 13.87 5.37 0.80
N ALA A 552 13.94 4.07 1.00
CA ALA A 552 15.03 3.37 1.68
C ALA A 552 15.65 2.35 0.73
N GLY A 553 16.87 2.61 0.29
CA GLY A 553 17.59 1.74 -0.63
C GLY A 553 17.18 1.93 -2.10
N ASN A 554 17.22 0.88 -2.90
CA ASN A 554 17.09 0.85 -4.34
C ASN A 554 18.07 1.79 -5.07
N CYS A 555 17.81 3.09 -5.16
CA CYS A 555 18.75 4.08 -5.70
C CYS A 555 19.00 5.23 -4.72
N TRP A 556 20.21 5.80 -4.73
CA TRP A 556 20.44 7.11 -4.15
C TRP A 556 19.56 8.14 -4.84
N GLU A 557 18.94 9.02 -4.09
CA GLU A 557 18.08 10.05 -4.64
C GLU A 557 18.69 11.45 -4.46
N TRP A 558 19.03 12.09 -5.58
CA TRP A 558 19.49 13.47 -5.59
C TRP A 558 18.45 14.42 -5.03
N THR A 559 18.92 15.35 -4.21
CA THR A 559 18.16 16.49 -3.71
C THR A 559 18.75 17.81 -4.20
N GLN A 560 18.04 18.91 -3.93
CA GLN A 560 18.57 20.24 -4.20
C GLN A 560 19.60 20.72 -3.15
N GLY A 561 19.83 19.96 -2.09
CA GLY A 561 20.87 20.24 -1.11
C GLY A 561 22.27 20.10 -1.71
N ALA A 562 23.22 20.81 -1.13
CA ALA A 562 24.64 20.75 -1.52
C ALA A 562 25.54 20.71 -0.28
N ASP A 563 26.80 20.37 -0.46
CA ASP A 563 27.85 20.52 0.54
C ASP A 563 28.72 21.78 0.26
N ASN A 564 29.68 22.00 1.13
CA ASN A 564 30.59 23.17 1.02
C ASN A 564 31.66 23.01 -0.06
N THR A 565 31.74 21.86 -0.72
CA THR A 565 32.75 21.57 -1.75
C THR A 565 32.17 21.65 -3.17
N GLY A 566 30.88 22.00 -3.29
CA GLY A 566 30.19 22.10 -4.56
C GLY A 566 29.58 20.80 -5.06
N TYR A 567 29.47 19.79 -4.22
CA TYR A 567 28.75 18.56 -4.51
C TYR A 567 27.29 18.63 -4.10
N ARG A 568 26.43 17.96 -4.86
CA ARG A 568 25.02 17.77 -4.53
C ARG A 568 24.83 16.63 -3.54
N VAL A 569 23.70 16.65 -2.85
CA VAL A 569 23.36 15.67 -1.78
C VAL A 569 22.43 14.60 -2.31
N GLY A 570 22.87 13.34 -2.21
CA GLY A 570 22.03 12.14 -2.38
C GLY A 570 21.51 11.63 -1.04
N ARG A 571 20.32 11.02 -1.06
CA ARG A 571 19.61 10.53 0.14
C ARG A 571 19.17 9.08 -0.04
N GLY A 572 18.79 8.43 1.08
CA GLY A 572 18.04 7.17 1.10
C GLY A 572 18.85 5.89 1.01
N GLY A 573 20.11 5.94 0.65
CA GLY A 573 20.91 4.73 0.41
C GLY A 573 20.66 4.12 -0.97
N ARG A 574 21.23 2.94 -1.23
CA ARG A 574 21.01 2.18 -2.47
C ARG A 574 21.07 0.68 -2.23
N CYS A 575 20.56 -0.10 -3.17
CA CYS A 575 20.47 -1.56 -3.10
C CYS A 575 21.78 -2.28 -2.74
N GLY A 576 22.93 -1.81 -3.25
CA GLY A 576 24.25 -2.41 -2.98
C GLY A 576 24.90 -1.99 -1.65
N ARG A 577 24.18 -1.28 -0.76
CA ARG A 577 24.67 -0.81 0.54
C ARG A 577 23.88 -1.47 1.68
N ASN A 578 24.38 -1.27 2.92
CA ASN A 578 23.71 -1.78 4.11
C ASN A 578 22.72 -0.74 4.64
N GLY A 579 21.48 -1.15 4.94
CA GLY A 579 20.43 -0.27 5.45
C GLY A 579 20.68 0.27 6.86
N SER A 580 21.63 -0.32 7.62
CA SER A 580 22.08 0.22 8.91
C SER A 580 23.14 1.30 8.76
N GLY A 581 24.00 1.20 7.73
CA GLY A 581 25.07 2.18 7.49
C GLY A 581 24.62 3.34 6.58
N TYR A 582 23.63 3.09 5.72
CA TYR A 582 23.11 4.04 4.75
C TYR A 582 21.58 4.06 4.78
N PRO A 583 20.96 4.35 5.94
CA PRO A 583 19.52 4.30 6.11
C PRO A 583 18.80 5.41 5.34
N ALA A 584 17.45 5.43 5.39
CA ALA A 584 16.63 6.45 4.75
C ALA A 584 17.02 7.89 5.13
N SER A 585 17.52 8.12 6.37
CA SER A 585 17.98 9.43 6.83
C SER A 585 19.39 9.81 6.38
N ASP A 586 20.13 8.90 5.73
CA ASP A 586 21.54 9.12 5.36
C ASP A 586 21.71 10.20 4.28
N ARG A 587 22.92 10.74 4.23
CA ARG A 587 23.37 11.74 3.26
C ARG A 587 24.70 11.35 2.68
N VAL A 588 24.81 11.44 1.36
CA VAL A 588 26.06 11.32 0.61
C VAL A 588 26.17 12.49 -0.33
N ASN A 589 27.40 12.85 -0.66
CA ASN A 589 27.67 13.87 -1.66
C ASN A 589 28.20 13.25 -2.96
N GLY A 590 27.99 13.94 -4.04
CA GLY A 590 28.47 13.54 -5.35
C GLY A 590 28.49 14.71 -6.33
N SER A 591 29.30 14.55 -7.38
CA SER A 591 29.43 15.54 -8.44
C SER A 591 28.13 15.68 -9.23
N ALA A 592 27.65 16.90 -9.39
CA ALA A 592 26.38 17.19 -10.10
C ALA A 592 26.40 16.81 -11.58
N ASN A 593 27.59 16.76 -12.19
CA ASN A 593 27.76 16.44 -13.60
C ASN A 593 27.86 14.93 -13.89
N ASN A 594 27.90 14.09 -12.87
CA ASN A 594 28.00 12.65 -13.03
C ASN A 594 26.64 12.00 -12.84
N GLY A 595 26.25 11.12 -13.79
CA GLY A 595 25.23 10.12 -13.60
C GLY A 595 25.80 8.89 -12.91
N GLY A 596 24.97 8.13 -12.25
CA GLY A 596 25.33 6.83 -11.66
C GLY A 596 24.23 5.80 -11.88
N ASP A 597 24.62 4.55 -12.05
CA ASP A 597 23.73 3.40 -12.31
C ASP A 597 22.74 3.12 -11.17
N SER A 598 22.98 3.69 -10.01
CA SER A 598 22.17 3.54 -8.80
C SER A 598 21.87 4.91 -8.16
N THR A 599 21.78 5.95 -8.98
CA THR A 599 21.46 7.31 -8.54
C THR A 599 20.36 7.89 -9.43
N CYS A 600 19.28 8.32 -8.82
CA CYS A 600 18.09 8.89 -9.44
C CYS A 600 17.68 10.19 -8.73
N SER A 601 16.40 10.52 -8.74
CA SER A 601 15.81 11.61 -7.96
C SER A 601 14.35 11.30 -7.62
N ARG A 602 13.77 12.12 -6.74
CA ARG A 602 12.35 12.10 -6.40
C ARG A 602 11.79 13.52 -6.45
N PRO A 603 10.71 13.77 -7.19
CA PRO A 603 10.09 15.08 -7.22
C PRO A 603 9.11 15.28 -6.05
N THR A 604 8.81 16.56 -5.79
CA THR A 604 7.74 17.02 -4.88
C THR A 604 6.81 17.97 -5.61
N LEU A 605 5.61 18.21 -5.06
CA LEU A 605 4.70 19.25 -5.53
C LEU A 605 4.68 20.41 -4.54
N ILE A 606 4.91 21.60 -5.05
CA ILE A 606 4.67 22.88 -4.38
C ILE A 606 3.29 23.35 -4.81
N ILE A 607 2.40 23.62 -3.87
CA ILE A 607 1.03 24.09 -4.12
C ILE A 607 1.05 25.62 -4.16
N LYS A 608 0.46 26.19 -5.21
CA LYS A 608 0.39 27.65 -5.44
C LYS A 608 -0.76 28.34 -4.72
#